data_f834cd10aa8b621576715b3e259b5b7f
#
_entry.id   f834cd10aa8b621576715b3e259b5b7f
#
_cell.length_a   1.000
_cell.length_b   1.000
_cell.length_c   1.000
_cell.angle_alpha   90.00
_cell.angle_beta   90.00
_cell.angle_gamma   90.00
#
_symmetry.space_group_name_H-M   'P 1'
#
loop_
_entity.id
_entity.type
_entity.pdbx_description
1 polymer ?
#
loop_
_entity_poly.entity_id
_entity_poly.type
_entity_poly.pdbx_seq_one_letter_code
_entity_poly.pdbx_strand_id
1 'polypeptide(L)'
;MAEFRASDAPVRREVQVGPVLVGGERFVLLAGPCAGEKRQQIQDAAELVKSCGAGILRGGAFKPRTSPYSFQGLGQEGLELLARAGEAYDLPVVTEVMRPEDVELVASHAAVLQVGARNMQNYALLKKLGTVDRPVLLKRGLSATIDEWLAAAEY
;
A
#
# COMPACT_ATOMS: atom_id res chain seq x y z
N MET A 1 27.40 3.42 -10.38
CA MET A 1 25.92 3.44 -10.34
C MET A 1 25.45 2.54 -11.48
N ALA A 2 24.75 1.45 -11.16
CA ALA A 2 24.15 0.64 -12.20
C ALA A 2 22.95 1.44 -12.75
N GLU A 3 23.01 1.84 -14.01
CA GLU A 3 21.87 2.41 -14.70
C GLU A 3 20.81 1.31 -14.81
N PHE A 4 19.69 1.48 -14.14
CA PHE A 4 18.52 0.63 -14.35
C PHE A 4 17.94 0.97 -15.72
N ARG A 5 18.17 0.12 -16.70
CA ARG A 5 17.53 0.24 -18.01
C ARG A 5 16.31 -0.66 -18.04
N ALA A 6 15.15 -0.08 -18.26
CA ALA A 6 13.89 -0.83 -18.45
C ALA A 6 13.99 -1.87 -19.58
N SER A 7 14.99 -1.75 -20.47
CA SER A 7 15.32 -2.71 -21.53
C SER A 7 16.02 -3.98 -21.04
N ASP A 8 16.55 -4.02 -19.81
CA ASP A 8 17.28 -5.17 -19.29
C ASP A 8 16.38 -6.14 -18.51
N ALA A 9 15.09 -5.89 -18.48
CA ALA A 9 14.12 -6.78 -17.89
C ALA A 9 13.31 -7.50 -18.96
N PRO A 10 13.28 -8.83 -18.95
CA PRO A 10 12.03 -9.39 -18.51
C PRO A 10 12.21 -10.54 -17.53
N VAL A 11 12.78 -10.30 -16.41
CA VAL A 11 12.55 -11.20 -15.30
C VAL A 11 11.31 -10.68 -14.60
N ARG A 12 10.17 -11.37 -14.83
CA ARG A 12 8.97 -11.15 -14.01
C ARG A 12 9.41 -11.28 -12.57
N ARG A 13 9.36 -10.18 -11.83
CA ARG A 13 9.61 -10.20 -10.40
C ARG A 13 8.31 -10.54 -9.71
N GLU A 14 8.31 -11.63 -9.00
CA GLU A 14 7.20 -12.05 -8.16
C GLU A 14 7.41 -11.52 -6.74
N VAL A 15 6.36 -10.99 -6.15
CA VAL A 15 6.37 -10.45 -4.78
C VAL A 15 5.38 -11.22 -3.94
N GLN A 16 5.87 -11.88 -2.89
CA GLN A 16 5.03 -12.60 -1.96
C GLN A 16 4.37 -11.65 -0.95
N VAL A 17 3.04 -11.69 -0.85
CA VAL A 17 2.24 -10.89 0.08
C VAL A 17 1.35 -11.85 0.89
N GLY A 18 1.83 -12.31 2.02
CA GLY A 18 1.16 -13.40 2.74
C GLY A 18 0.99 -14.62 1.82
N PRO A 19 -0.24 -15.14 1.64
CA PRO A 19 -0.50 -16.27 0.74
C PRO A 19 -0.58 -15.89 -0.74
N VAL A 20 -0.50 -14.60 -1.09
CA VAL A 20 -0.73 -14.09 -2.43
C VAL A 20 0.58 -13.80 -3.15
N LEU A 21 0.74 -14.32 -4.37
CA LEU A 21 1.88 -14.04 -5.23
C LEU A 21 1.50 -12.97 -6.27
N VAL A 22 2.06 -11.77 -6.14
CA VAL A 22 1.85 -10.64 -7.06
C VAL A 22 2.91 -10.67 -8.14
N GLY A 23 2.53 -10.50 -9.41
CA GLY A 23 3.44 -10.51 -10.56
C GLY A 23 3.62 -11.89 -11.21
N GLY A 24 3.00 -12.94 -10.67
CA GLY A 24 2.92 -14.26 -11.27
C GLY A 24 1.92 -14.32 -12.45
N GLU A 25 1.51 -15.55 -12.82
CA GLU A 25 0.59 -15.76 -13.96
C GLU A 25 -0.86 -15.38 -13.63
N ARG A 26 -1.24 -15.38 -12.36
CA ARG A 26 -2.60 -15.10 -11.94
C ARG A 26 -2.82 -13.59 -11.74
N PHE A 27 -3.97 -13.12 -12.20
CA PHE A 27 -4.43 -11.77 -11.87
C PHE A 27 -4.71 -11.66 -10.38
N VAL A 28 -4.16 -10.64 -9.73
CA VAL A 28 -4.38 -10.35 -8.31
C VAL A 28 -5.19 -9.07 -8.18
N LEU A 29 -6.36 -9.18 -7.55
CA LEU A 29 -7.21 -8.04 -7.26
C LEU A 29 -6.90 -7.49 -5.86
N LEU A 30 -6.51 -6.20 -5.79
CA LEU A 30 -6.42 -5.42 -4.57
C LEU A 30 -7.63 -4.51 -4.50
N ALA A 31 -8.53 -4.72 -3.57
CA ALA A 31 -9.77 -3.96 -3.49
C ALA A 31 -10.11 -3.54 -2.05
N GLY A 32 -10.97 -2.53 -1.93
CA GLY A 32 -11.45 -2.04 -0.64
C GLY A 32 -11.68 -0.52 -0.63
N PRO A 33 -12.11 0.04 0.51
CA PRO A 33 -12.52 1.43 0.60
C PRO A 33 -11.34 2.39 0.43
N CYS A 34 -11.60 3.56 -0.13
CA CYS A 34 -10.57 4.61 -0.21
C CYS A 34 -10.13 5.07 1.19
N ALA A 35 -11.07 5.15 2.14
CA ALA A 35 -10.82 5.48 3.54
C ALA A 35 -11.60 4.52 4.43
N GLY A 36 -10.98 4.02 5.48
CA GLY A 36 -11.66 3.37 6.59
C GLY A 36 -12.20 4.46 7.53
N GLU A 37 -13.52 4.63 7.56
CA GLU A 37 -14.17 5.69 8.34
C GLU A 37 -14.91 5.14 9.57
N LYS A 38 -15.35 3.88 9.50
CA LYS A 38 -16.10 3.20 10.56
C LYS A 38 -15.79 1.70 10.56
N ARG A 39 -15.81 1.09 11.73
CA ARG A 39 -15.62 -0.36 11.90
C ARG A 39 -16.52 -1.17 10.96
N GLN A 40 -17.82 -0.90 10.97
CA GLN A 40 -18.78 -1.67 10.17
C GLN A 40 -18.48 -1.55 8.66
N GLN A 41 -18.19 -0.33 8.17
CA GLN A 41 -17.83 -0.13 6.77
C GLN A 41 -16.60 -0.94 6.35
N ILE A 42 -15.58 -1.03 7.22
CA ILE A 42 -14.36 -1.79 6.94
C ILE A 42 -14.66 -3.28 6.88
N GLN A 43 -15.48 -3.79 7.80
CA GLN A 43 -15.90 -5.19 7.83
C GLN A 43 -16.74 -5.57 6.61
N ASP A 44 -17.77 -4.78 6.30
CA ASP A 44 -18.64 -5.01 5.12
C ASP A 44 -17.82 -4.98 3.82
N ALA A 45 -16.84 -4.06 3.74
CA ALA A 45 -15.95 -3.98 2.60
C ALA A 45 -15.03 -5.21 2.50
N ALA A 46 -14.48 -5.71 3.61
CA ALA A 46 -13.63 -6.89 3.61
C ALA A 46 -14.41 -8.14 3.17
N GLU A 47 -15.64 -8.32 3.68
CA GLU A 47 -16.54 -9.39 3.28
C GLU A 47 -16.86 -9.33 1.78
N LEU A 48 -17.26 -8.15 1.30
CA LEU A 48 -17.59 -7.94 -0.11
C LEU A 48 -16.39 -8.23 -1.02
N VAL A 49 -15.21 -7.69 -0.72
CA VAL A 49 -14.05 -7.88 -1.60
C VAL A 49 -13.56 -9.32 -1.58
N LYS A 50 -13.67 -10.04 -0.46
CA LYS A 50 -13.40 -11.48 -0.37
C LYS A 50 -14.35 -12.26 -1.24
N SER A 51 -15.66 -11.97 -1.18
CA SER A 51 -16.67 -12.65 -2.01
C SER A 51 -16.49 -12.40 -3.51
N CYS A 52 -15.91 -11.25 -3.88
CA CYS A 52 -15.52 -10.90 -5.25
C CYS A 52 -14.19 -11.53 -5.70
N GLY A 53 -13.54 -12.34 -4.88
CA GLY A 53 -12.28 -13.01 -5.21
C GLY A 53 -11.04 -12.10 -5.09
N ALA A 54 -11.12 -10.99 -4.34
CA ALA A 54 -9.92 -10.20 -4.06
C ALA A 54 -8.93 -11.00 -3.21
N GLY A 55 -7.64 -10.85 -3.54
CA GLY A 55 -6.55 -11.47 -2.79
C GLY A 55 -5.97 -10.57 -1.70
N ILE A 56 -6.18 -9.26 -1.79
CA ILE A 56 -5.61 -8.27 -0.87
C ILE A 56 -6.67 -7.22 -0.53
N LEU A 57 -6.86 -6.95 0.77
CA LEU A 57 -7.72 -5.86 1.26
C LEU A 57 -6.96 -4.54 1.23
N ARG A 58 -7.53 -3.56 0.55
CA ARG A 58 -6.99 -2.20 0.53
C ARG A 58 -7.84 -1.28 1.38
N GLY A 59 -7.22 -0.47 2.24
CA GLY A 59 -7.92 0.55 3.01
C GLY A 59 -6.99 1.70 3.42
N GLY A 60 -7.52 2.91 3.54
CA GLY A 60 -6.74 4.06 4.02
C GLY A 60 -7.03 4.36 5.48
N ALA A 61 -6.07 4.13 6.37
CA ALA A 61 -6.11 4.54 7.77
C ALA A 61 -5.69 6.02 7.93
N PHE A 62 -4.76 6.47 7.10
CA PHE A 62 -4.32 7.86 6.96
C PHE A 62 -4.75 8.40 5.61
N LYS A 63 -5.21 9.64 5.55
CA LYS A 63 -5.73 10.25 4.31
C LYS A 63 -5.12 11.61 4.04
N PRO A 64 -4.23 11.72 3.03
CA PRO A 64 -3.77 13.01 2.56
C PRO A 64 -4.93 13.75 1.87
N ARG A 65 -5.29 14.89 2.40
CA ARG A 65 -6.39 15.73 1.87
C ARG A 65 -5.88 17.09 1.45
N THR A 66 -6.45 17.63 0.40
CA THR A 66 -6.16 18.99 -0.03
C THR A 66 -6.71 20.01 0.97
N SER A 67 -7.89 19.74 1.54
CA SER A 67 -8.49 20.59 2.57
C SER A 67 -8.18 20.05 3.97
N PRO A 68 -7.68 20.90 4.89
CA PRO A 68 -7.43 20.51 6.28
C PRO A 68 -8.73 20.20 7.06
N TYR A 69 -9.87 20.63 6.56
CA TYR A 69 -11.17 20.36 7.17
C TYR A 69 -11.80 19.02 6.76
N SER A 70 -11.21 18.33 5.79
CA SER A 70 -11.65 17.00 5.38
C SER A 70 -11.19 15.94 6.36
N PHE A 71 -11.91 14.82 6.40
CA PHE A 71 -11.54 13.65 7.21
C PHE A 71 -10.10 13.18 6.90
N GLN A 72 -9.24 13.16 7.91
CA GLN A 72 -7.81 12.85 7.79
C GLN A 72 -7.48 11.36 7.98
N GLY A 73 -8.47 10.53 8.27
CA GLY A 73 -8.32 9.13 8.61
C GLY A 73 -8.48 8.87 10.11
N LEU A 74 -8.61 7.60 10.47
CA LEU A 74 -8.70 7.14 11.87
C LEU A 74 -7.32 6.93 12.51
N GLY A 75 -6.23 7.08 11.75
CA GLY A 75 -4.89 6.86 12.26
C GLY A 75 -4.68 5.43 12.76
N GLN A 76 -4.11 5.27 13.94
CA GLN A 76 -3.81 3.97 14.52
C GLN A 76 -5.07 3.10 14.69
N GLU A 77 -6.19 3.66 15.15
CA GLU A 77 -7.45 2.91 15.25
C GLU A 77 -7.85 2.32 13.88
N GLY A 78 -7.69 3.11 12.81
CA GLY A 78 -7.95 2.65 11.45
C GLY A 78 -7.05 1.50 11.02
N LEU A 79 -5.77 1.50 11.41
CA LEU A 79 -4.84 0.39 11.16
C LEU A 79 -5.29 -0.88 11.87
N GLU A 80 -5.66 -0.79 13.15
CA GLU A 80 -6.14 -1.92 13.94
C GLU A 80 -7.44 -2.51 13.37
N LEU A 81 -8.37 -1.66 12.93
CA LEU A 81 -9.62 -2.09 12.31
C LEU A 81 -9.38 -2.80 10.97
N LEU A 82 -8.47 -2.29 10.14
CA LEU A 82 -8.10 -2.92 8.87
C LEU A 82 -7.39 -4.25 9.09
N ALA A 83 -6.45 -4.33 10.04
CA ALA A 83 -5.75 -5.58 10.37
C ALA A 83 -6.74 -6.66 10.83
N ARG A 84 -7.64 -6.34 11.77
CA ARG A 84 -8.68 -7.28 12.25
C ARG A 84 -9.63 -7.74 11.14
N ALA A 85 -10.01 -6.83 10.24
CA ALA A 85 -10.84 -7.20 9.10
C ALA A 85 -10.08 -8.10 8.12
N GLY A 86 -8.80 -7.81 7.86
CA GLY A 86 -7.93 -8.66 7.06
C GLY A 86 -7.80 -10.07 7.63
N GLU A 87 -7.55 -10.19 8.95
CA GLU A 87 -7.48 -11.47 9.66
C GLU A 87 -8.80 -12.26 9.57
N ALA A 88 -9.95 -11.59 9.79
CA ALA A 88 -11.25 -12.24 9.78
C ALA A 88 -11.63 -12.87 8.43
N TYR A 89 -11.08 -12.36 7.34
CA TYR A 89 -11.38 -12.83 5.97
C TYR A 89 -10.16 -13.41 5.24
N ASP A 90 -9.05 -13.70 5.93
CA ASP A 90 -7.79 -14.18 5.34
C ASP A 90 -7.34 -13.31 4.15
N LEU A 91 -7.30 -12.00 4.35
CA LEU A 91 -6.86 -11.02 3.38
C LEU A 91 -5.65 -10.25 3.93
N PRO A 92 -4.47 -10.35 3.34
CA PRO A 92 -3.38 -9.43 3.66
C PRO A 92 -3.82 -7.99 3.36
N VAL A 93 -3.37 -7.05 4.20
CA VAL A 93 -3.79 -5.65 4.13
C VAL A 93 -2.74 -4.81 3.41
N VAL A 94 -3.18 -3.90 2.54
CA VAL A 94 -2.37 -2.78 2.03
C VAL A 94 -2.97 -1.46 2.47
N THR A 95 -2.15 -0.60 3.06
CA THR A 95 -2.56 0.74 3.51
C THR A 95 -1.47 1.78 3.27
N GLU A 96 -1.88 3.05 3.17
CA GLU A 96 -0.97 4.15 2.87
C GLU A 96 -0.22 4.61 4.10
N VAL A 97 1.11 4.78 3.97
CA VAL A 97 1.98 5.47 4.92
C VAL A 97 2.38 6.83 4.35
N MET A 98 2.36 7.88 5.18
CA MET A 98 2.58 9.25 4.71
C MET A 98 3.86 9.88 5.26
N ARG A 99 4.36 9.43 6.41
CA ARG A 99 5.51 10.03 7.10
C ARG A 99 6.51 8.94 7.49
N PRO A 100 7.81 9.25 7.52
CA PRO A 100 8.84 8.30 7.97
C PRO A 100 8.59 7.74 9.38
N GLU A 101 8.06 8.56 10.28
CA GLU A 101 7.79 8.21 11.67
C GLU A 101 6.71 7.12 11.81
N ASP A 102 5.78 7.05 10.87
CA ASP A 102 4.67 6.11 10.89
C ASP A 102 5.01 4.74 10.25
N VAL A 103 6.19 4.60 9.62
CA VAL A 103 6.55 3.40 8.85
C VAL A 103 6.50 2.14 9.69
N GLU A 104 7.11 2.12 10.87
CA GLU A 104 7.12 0.96 11.75
C GLU A 104 5.71 0.61 12.27
N LEU A 105 4.93 1.63 12.62
CA LEU A 105 3.55 1.44 13.06
C LEU A 105 2.70 0.83 11.93
N VAL A 106 2.80 1.35 10.71
CA VAL A 106 2.05 0.81 9.56
C VAL A 106 2.52 -0.58 9.20
N ALA A 107 3.84 -0.84 9.22
CA ALA A 107 4.44 -2.15 8.92
C ALA A 107 4.02 -3.24 9.92
N SER A 108 3.69 -2.87 11.16
CA SER A 108 3.18 -3.83 12.15
C SER A 108 1.72 -4.26 11.92
N HIS A 109 0.95 -3.53 11.09
CA HIS A 109 -0.46 -3.79 10.83
C HIS A 109 -0.77 -4.16 9.38
N ALA A 110 0.15 -3.90 8.44
CA ALA A 110 -0.08 -4.11 7.02
C ALA A 110 0.99 -5.02 6.40
N ALA A 111 0.54 -5.84 5.45
CA ALA A 111 1.42 -6.71 4.67
C ALA A 111 2.13 -5.96 3.54
N VAL A 112 1.56 -4.84 3.07
CA VAL A 112 2.10 -3.98 2.02
C VAL A 112 1.97 -2.52 2.42
N LEU A 113 3.02 -1.74 2.27
CA LEU A 113 3.04 -0.31 2.53
C LEU A 113 2.80 0.47 1.24
N GLN A 114 1.70 1.22 1.14
CA GLN A 114 1.45 2.05 -0.03
C GLN A 114 2.05 3.44 0.14
N VAL A 115 2.74 3.91 -0.88
CA VAL A 115 3.17 5.31 -1.03
C VAL A 115 2.27 5.99 -2.04
N GLY A 116 1.53 7.01 -1.62
CA GLY A 116 0.65 7.77 -2.49
C GLY A 116 1.42 8.61 -3.52
N ALA A 117 0.76 8.94 -4.65
CA ALA A 117 1.36 9.69 -5.74
C ALA A 117 1.98 11.04 -5.29
N ARG A 118 1.40 11.71 -4.30
CA ARG A 118 1.94 12.96 -3.73
C ARG A 118 3.25 12.76 -2.97
N ASN A 119 3.53 11.54 -2.50
CA ASN A 119 4.72 11.17 -1.74
C ASN A 119 5.77 10.41 -2.56
N MET A 120 5.60 10.29 -3.88
CA MET A 120 6.58 9.61 -4.73
C MET A 120 7.98 10.22 -4.61
N GLN A 121 8.09 11.51 -4.41
CA GLN A 121 9.34 12.25 -4.25
C GLN A 121 9.69 12.57 -2.78
N ASN A 122 9.01 11.97 -1.83
CA ASN A 122 9.38 12.07 -0.42
C ASN A 122 10.51 11.08 -0.11
N TYR A 123 11.72 11.44 -0.51
CA TYR A 123 12.89 10.56 -0.41
C TYR A 123 13.24 10.18 1.03
N ALA A 124 12.89 11.00 2.02
CA ALA A 124 13.05 10.65 3.43
C ALA A 124 12.14 9.46 3.79
N LEU A 125 10.89 9.48 3.31
CA LEU A 125 9.96 8.37 3.48
C LEU A 125 10.44 7.13 2.72
N LEU A 126 10.89 7.27 1.47
CA LEU A 126 11.35 6.14 0.66
C LEU A 126 12.56 5.45 1.28
N LYS A 127 13.56 6.22 1.76
CA LYS A 127 14.71 5.68 2.50
C LYS A 127 14.30 4.93 3.75
N LYS A 128 13.34 5.44 4.51
CA LYS A 128 12.83 4.75 5.70
C LYS A 128 12.11 3.46 5.32
N LEU A 129 11.32 3.46 4.25
CA LEU A 129 10.65 2.26 3.73
C LEU A 129 11.65 1.17 3.30
N GLY A 130 12.79 1.54 2.73
CA GLY A 130 13.86 0.62 2.39
C GLY A 130 14.50 -0.09 3.58
N THR A 131 14.22 0.32 4.82
CA THR A 131 14.76 -0.31 6.04
C THR A 131 13.82 -1.35 6.66
N VAL A 132 12.61 -1.51 6.15
CA VAL A 132 11.63 -2.48 6.68
C VAL A 132 11.43 -3.63 5.72
N ASP A 133 11.24 -4.83 6.27
CA ASP A 133 10.98 -6.04 5.47
C ASP A 133 9.49 -6.15 5.12
N ARG A 134 9.03 -5.26 4.26
CA ARG A 134 7.66 -5.25 3.72
C ARG A 134 7.66 -4.82 2.26
N PRO A 135 6.87 -5.44 1.39
CA PRO A 135 6.63 -4.95 0.05
C PRO A 135 6.07 -3.53 0.05
N VAL A 136 6.48 -2.73 -0.93
CA VAL A 136 6.02 -1.35 -1.11
C VAL A 136 5.26 -1.21 -2.42
N LEU A 137 4.06 -0.65 -2.35
CA LEU A 137 3.25 -0.23 -3.48
C LEU A 137 3.49 1.25 -3.75
N LEU A 138 4.46 1.56 -4.59
CA LEU A 138 4.80 2.95 -4.95
C LEU A 138 3.92 3.43 -6.11
N LYS A 139 3.10 4.45 -5.86
CA LYS A 139 2.28 5.08 -6.90
C LYS A 139 3.08 6.16 -7.62
N ARG A 140 2.99 6.17 -8.97
CA ARG A 140 3.61 7.22 -9.79
C ARG A 140 3.03 8.59 -9.47
N GLY A 141 3.86 9.61 -9.38
CA GLY A 141 3.47 11.01 -9.21
C GLY A 141 2.63 11.51 -10.38
N LEU A 142 1.81 12.55 -10.14
CA LEU A 142 0.80 13.02 -11.10
C LEU A 142 1.41 13.46 -12.44
N SER A 143 2.62 14.03 -12.43
CA SER A 143 3.34 14.49 -13.61
C SER A 143 4.73 13.84 -13.77
N ALA A 144 5.03 12.80 -12.97
CA ALA A 144 6.31 12.13 -13.03
C ALA A 144 6.45 11.29 -14.30
N THR A 145 7.66 11.21 -14.83
CA THR A 145 8.01 10.27 -15.89
C THR A 145 8.12 8.84 -15.34
N ILE A 146 8.19 7.85 -16.21
CA ILE A 146 8.44 6.46 -15.82
C ILE A 146 9.83 6.33 -15.21
N ASP A 147 10.84 6.99 -15.79
CA ASP A 147 12.22 6.93 -15.29
C ASP A 147 12.36 7.53 -13.89
N GLU A 148 11.69 8.67 -13.63
CA GLU A 148 11.63 9.26 -12.28
C GLU A 148 10.95 8.33 -11.28
N TRP A 149 9.90 7.63 -11.69
CA TRP A 149 9.20 6.68 -10.84
C TRP A 149 10.06 5.45 -10.54
N LEU A 150 10.75 4.90 -11.55
CA LEU A 150 11.68 3.78 -11.36
C LEU A 150 12.86 4.19 -10.47
N ALA A 151 13.44 5.36 -10.70
CA ALA A 151 14.51 5.91 -9.85
C ALA A 151 14.04 6.11 -8.38
N ALA A 152 12.79 6.52 -8.18
CA ALA A 152 12.23 6.63 -6.84
C ALA A 152 12.06 5.25 -6.16
N ALA A 153 11.86 4.18 -6.92
CA ALA A 153 11.75 2.83 -6.39
C ALA A 153 13.10 2.21 -5.96
N GLU A 154 14.22 2.81 -6.38
CA GLU A 154 15.57 2.35 -6.00
C GLU A 154 16.01 2.81 -4.59
N TYR A 155 15.28 3.75 -3.95
CA TYR A 155 15.55 4.20 -2.60
C TYR A 155 15.20 3.17 -1.54
#